data_e1002130d71601f98349caf6c0b76472
#
_entry.id   e1002130d71601f98349caf6c0b76472
#
_cell.length_a   1.000
_cell.length_b   1.000
_cell.length_c   1.000
_cell.angle_alpha   90.00
_cell.angle_beta   90.00
_cell.angle_gamma   90.00
#
_symmetry.space_group_name_H-M   'P 1'
#
loop_
_entity.id
_entity.type
_entity.pdbx_description
1 polymer ?
#
loop_
_entity_poly.entity_id
_entity_poly.type
_entity_poly.pdbx_seq_one_letter_code
_entity_poly.pdbx_strand_id
1 'polypeptide(L)'
;CAYCSFVSHSVEQARRLIPQYIALLCEELRLTAEIAKKLSLKLETIYIGGGTPTSVTDKQLEEIMSAVAENFPVQSAAEYTVEAGRPDTVTKEKLEVIKRMGASRISINPQTMNDEVLKNIGRKHTAEETEAAFRLARECGFKNINTDLIAGLPGDTPESFKNTIDRVLALCPESVTVHSLSMKRSSTLNTSGLFPEAQMGAAAAEMVEFAEKTLENAGIY
;
A
#
# COMPACT_ATOMS: atom_id res chain seq x y z
N CYS A 1 -7.15 9.91 -3.35
CA CYS A 1 -5.86 10.36 -3.86
C CYS A 1 -6.01 10.88 -5.28
N ALA A 2 -5.45 12.06 -5.57
CA ALA A 2 -5.66 12.74 -6.86
C ALA A 2 -5.04 12.00 -8.07
N TYR A 3 -3.98 11.22 -7.86
CA TYR A 3 -3.28 10.46 -8.90
C TYR A 3 -3.91 9.08 -9.20
N CYS A 4 -4.76 8.58 -8.30
CA CYS A 4 -5.32 7.23 -8.44
C CYS A 4 -6.45 7.20 -9.47
N SER A 5 -6.49 6.15 -10.29
CA SER A 5 -7.52 5.91 -11.30
C SER A 5 -8.60 4.92 -10.84
N PHE A 6 -8.47 4.34 -9.65
CA PHE A 6 -9.48 3.44 -9.12
C PHE A 6 -10.77 4.20 -8.80
N VAL A 7 -11.89 3.57 -9.08
CA VAL A 7 -13.19 4.06 -8.63
C VAL A 7 -13.18 4.04 -7.11
N SER A 8 -13.22 5.21 -6.51
CA SER A 8 -13.16 5.36 -5.06
C SER A 8 -14.38 6.08 -4.53
N HIS A 9 -14.91 5.58 -3.43
CA HIS A 9 -15.97 6.19 -2.66
C HIS A 9 -15.45 6.54 -1.27
N SER A 10 -16.03 7.56 -0.63
CA SER A 10 -15.73 7.80 0.77
C SER A 10 -16.20 6.60 1.61
N VAL A 11 -15.46 6.27 2.67
CA VAL A 11 -15.84 5.19 3.60
C VAL A 11 -17.26 5.41 4.14
N GLU A 12 -17.66 6.66 4.35
CA GLU A 12 -18.98 7.01 4.83
C GLU A 12 -20.08 6.64 3.82
N GLN A 13 -19.86 6.90 2.53
CA GLN A 13 -20.80 6.51 1.47
C GLN A 13 -20.84 4.99 1.29
N ALA A 14 -19.70 4.33 1.37
CA ALA A 14 -19.57 2.88 1.19
C ALA A 14 -19.96 2.07 2.44
N ARG A 15 -20.03 2.68 3.63
CA ARG A 15 -20.21 1.97 4.91
C ARG A 15 -21.38 0.97 4.91
N ARG A 16 -22.48 1.30 4.24
CA ARG A 16 -23.66 0.42 4.15
C ARG A 16 -23.44 -0.78 3.24
N LEU A 17 -22.51 -0.68 2.28
CA LEU A 17 -22.23 -1.72 1.30
C LEU A 17 -21.09 -2.64 1.73
N ILE A 18 -20.22 -2.18 2.65
CA ILE A 18 -19.05 -2.95 3.09
C ILE A 18 -19.41 -4.35 3.60
N PRO A 19 -20.42 -4.57 4.48
CA PRO A 19 -20.74 -5.90 4.95
C PRO A 19 -21.16 -6.85 3.82
N GLN A 20 -22.01 -6.37 2.90
CA GLN A 20 -22.43 -7.15 1.75
C GLN A 20 -21.26 -7.43 0.79
N TYR A 21 -20.41 -6.46 0.56
CA TYR A 21 -19.19 -6.63 -0.25
C TYR A 21 -18.28 -7.72 0.34
N ILE A 22 -18.05 -7.69 1.65
CA ILE A 22 -17.20 -8.70 2.33
C ILE A 22 -17.81 -10.08 2.21
N ALA A 23 -19.13 -10.23 2.44
CA ALA A 23 -19.81 -11.50 2.29
C ALA A 23 -19.66 -12.07 0.87
N LEU A 24 -19.81 -11.23 -0.16
CA LEU A 24 -19.64 -11.64 -1.56
C LEU A 24 -18.17 -11.96 -1.89
N LEU A 25 -17.22 -11.19 -1.34
CA LEU A 25 -15.80 -11.48 -1.50
C LEU A 25 -15.41 -12.83 -0.87
N CYS A 26 -15.92 -13.14 0.31
CA CYS A 26 -15.68 -14.44 0.95
C CYS A 26 -16.27 -15.59 0.12
N GLU A 27 -17.44 -15.40 -0.47
CA GLU A 27 -18.03 -16.40 -1.38
C GLU A 27 -17.24 -16.55 -2.67
N GLU A 28 -16.73 -15.44 -3.25
CA GLU A 28 -15.87 -15.47 -4.43
C GLU A 28 -14.56 -16.22 -4.12
N LEU A 29 -13.96 -16.01 -2.95
CA LEU A 29 -12.76 -16.74 -2.50
C LEU A 29 -13.04 -18.25 -2.43
N ARG A 30 -14.18 -18.65 -1.86
CA ARG A 30 -14.59 -20.05 -1.79
C ARG A 30 -14.75 -20.69 -3.17
N LEU A 31 -15.46 -20.03 -4.09
CA LEU A 31 -15.65 -20.50 -5.46
C LEU A 31 -14.34 -20.57 -6.24
N THR A 32 -13.47 -19.57 -6.06
CA THR A 32 -12.14 -19.53 -6.69
C THR A 32 -11.26 -20.68 -6.21
N ALA A 33 -11.32 -21.01 -4.92
CA ALA A 33 -10.57 -22.14 -4.38
C ALA A 33 -11.03 -23.49 -4.94
N GLU A 34 -12.34 -23.66 -5.18
CA GLU A 34 -12.86 -24.87 -5.86
C GLU A 34 -12.33 -24.98 -7.30
N ILE A 35 -12.26 -23.87 -8.04
CA ILE A 35 -11.70 -23.84 -9.37
C ILE A 35 -10.20 -24.15 -9.34
N ALA A 36 -9.45 -23.51 -8.46
CA ALA A 36 -8.02 -23.73 -8.27
C ALA A 36 -7.73 -25.23 -7.98
N LYS A 37 -8.53 -25.84 -7.11
CA LYS A 37 -8.42 -27.26 -6.78
C LYS A 37 -8.70 -28.16 -7.98
N LYS A 38 -9.76 -27.88 -8.74
CA LYS A 38 -10.11 -28.64 -9.96
C LYS A 38 -9.00 -28.57 -11.03
N LEU A 39 -8.34 -27.42 -11.12
CA LEU A 39 -7.24 -27.18 -12.04
C LEU A 39 -5.87 -27.59 -11.50
N SER A 40 -5.81 -28.11 -10.27
CA SER A 40 -4.56 -28.47 -9.58
C SER A 40 -3.55 -27.31 -9.51
N LEU A 41 -4.05 -26.08 -9.35
CA LEU A 41 -3.18 -24.91 -9.26
C LEU A 41 -2.46 -24.88 -7.91
N LYS A 42 -1.17 -24.54 -7.96
CA LYS A 42 -0.36 -24.32 -6.78
C LYS A 42 -0.35 -22.84 -6.43
N LEU A 43 -0.77 -22.53 -5.20
CA LEU A 43 -0.69 -21.18 -4.68
C LEU A 43 0.73 -20.90 -4.15
N GLU A 44 1.37 -19.87 -4.65
CA GLU A 44 2.72 -19.48 -4.22
C GLU A 44 2.71 -18.20 -3.39
N THR A 45 1.85 -17.24 -3.72
CA THR A 45 1.77 -15.97 -3.01
C THR A 45 0.33 -15.55 -2.76
N ILE A 46 0.13 -14.78 -1.68
CA ILE A 46 -1.15 -14.17 -1.34
C ILE A 46 -0.92 -12.67 -1.17
N TYR A 47 -1.76 -11.87 -1.81
CA TYR A 47 -1.69 -10.43 -1.71
C TYR A 47 -3.08 -9.82 -1.49
N ILE A 48 -3.28 -9.20 -0.33
CA ILE A 48 -4.49 -8.44 -0.03
C ILE A 48 -4.19 -6.96 -0.25
N GLY A 49 -4.70 -6.44 -1.36
CA GLY A 49 -4.43 -5.08 -1.82
C GLY A 49 -5.66 -4.41 -2.41
N GLY A 50 -5.44 -3.39 -3.25
CA GLY A 50 -6.48 -2.68 -3.99
C GLY A 50 -6.70 -1.26 -3.50
N GLY A 51 -7.86 -0.92 -2.91
CA GLY A 51 -8.15 0.43 -2.41
C GLY A 51 -7.36 0.73 -1.14
N THR A 52 -7.79 0.18 -0.04
CA THR A 52 -7.10 0.25 1.26
C THR A 52 -7.66 -0.86 2.16
N PRO A 53 -7.03 -2.02 2.26
CA PRO A 53 -7.52 -3.13 3.07
C PRO A 53 -7.77 -2.75 4.53
N THR A 54 -6.92 -1.90 5.10
CA THR A 54 -7.06 -1.41 6.48
C THR A 54 -8.15 -0.35 6.68
N SER A 55 -8.92 0.01 5.65
CA SER A 55 -10.06 0.93 5.77
C SER A 55 -11.29 0.31 6.42
N VAL A 56 -11.38 -1.02 6.42
CA VAL A 56 -12.44 -1.77 7.13
C VAL A 56 -12.11 -1.93 8.62
N THR A 57 -13.06 -2.41 9.42
CA THR A 57 -12.80 -2.70 10.84
C THR A 57 -11.88 -3.91 11.01
N ASP A 58 -11.28 -4.05 12.18
CA ASP A 58 -10.47 -5.22 12.57
C ASP A 58 -11.23 -6.54 12.39
N LYS A 59 -12.51 -6.59 12.82
CA LYS A 59 -13.38 -7.76 12.65
C LYS A 59 -13.65 -8.10 11.19
N GLN A 60 -13.90 -7.09 10.36
CA GLN A 60 -14.12 -7.28 8.93
C GLN A 60 -12.84 -7.74 8.21
N LEU A 61 -11.69 -7.21 8.63
CA LEU A 61 -10.40 -7.66 8.11
C LEU A 61 -10.14 -9.12 8.50
N GLU A 62 -10.44 -9.49 9.75
CA GLU A 62 -10.35 -10.87 10.23
C GLU A 62 -11.27 -11.81 9.45
N GLU A 63 -12.51 -11.39 9.15
CA GLU A 63 -13.45 -12.16 8.33
C GLU A 63 -12.89 -12.48 6.95
N ILE A 64 -12.34 -11.46 6.24
CA ILE A 64 -11.70 -11.64 4.94
C ILE A 64 -10.51 -12.61 5.04
N MET A 65 -9.62 -12.38 6.00
CA MET A 65 -8.41 -13.19 6.15
C MET A 65 -8.72 -14.62 6.60
N SER A 66 -9.79 -14.83 7.39
CA SER A 66 -10.29 -16.16 7.73
C SER A 66 -10.79 -16.90 6.50
N ALA A 67 -11.56 -16.23 5.64
CA ALA A 67 -12.01 -16.84 4.38
C ALA A 67 -10.83 -17.23 3.47
N VAL A 68 -9.75 -16.43 3.46
CA VAL A 68 -8.50 -16.82 2.75
C VAL A 68 -7.90 -18.07 3.38
N ALA A 69 -7.74 -18.10 4.70
CA ALA A 69 -7.09 -19.22 5.42
C ALA A 69 -7.90 -20.53 5.35
N GLU A 70 -9.23 -20.45 5.31
CA GLU A 70 -10.12 -21.60 5.19
C GLU A 70 -10.09 -22.22 3.79
N ASN A 71 -9.88 -21.42 2.76
CA ASN A 71 -10.01 -21.83 1.38
C ASN A 71 -8.66 -22.08 0.68
N PHE A 72 -7.56 -21.50 1.20
CA PHE A 72 -6.24 -21.59 0.59
C PHE A 72 -5.16 -22.02 1.59
N PRO A 73 -4.11 -22.72 1.16
CA PRO A 73 -3.04 -23.22 2.04
C PRO A 73 -2.06 -22.10 2.42
N VAL A 74 -2.49 -21.14 3.23
CA VAL A 74 -1.72 -19.94 3.62
C VAL A 74 -0.37 -20.27 4.24
N GLN A 75 -0.27 -21.40 4.95
CA GLN A 75 0.96 -21.83 5.62
C GLN A 75 2.08 -22.25 4.65
N SER A 76 1.74 -22.60 3.41
CA SER A 76 2.70 -22.97 2.36
C SER A 76 2.98 -21.84 1.38
N ALA A 77 2.35 -20.69 1.53
CA ALA A 77 2.62 -19.52 0.70
C ALA A 77 4.04 -18.99 0.98
N ALA A 78 4.81 -18.76 -0.07
CA ALA A 78 6.13 -18.15 0.02
C ALA A 78 6.07 -16.71 0.54
N GLU A 79 5.00 -16.00 0.18
CA GLU A 79 4.70 -14.65 0.68
C GLU A 79 3.20 -14.48 0.92
N TYR A 80 2.85 -13.88 2.06
CA TYR A 80 1.52 -13.39 2.34
C TYR A 80 1.59 -11.92 2.74
N THR A 81 1.20 -11.04 1.82
CA THR A 81 1.27 -9.59 1.98
C THR A 81 -0.11 -8.99 2.21
N VAL A 82 -0.19 -8.01 3.12
CA VAL A 82 -1.36 -7.16 3.30
C VAL A 82 -0.96 -5.70 3.14
N GLU A 83 -1.67 -4.95 2.28
CA GLU A 83 -1.50 -3.51 2.17
C GLU A 83 -2.11 -2.78 3.36
N ALA A 84 -1.27 -2.10 4.12
CA ALA A 84 -1.63 -1.05 5.07
C ALA A 84 -1.31 0.32 4.44
N GLY A 85 -1.74 0.51 3.20
CA GLY A 85 -1.28 1.57 2.29
C GLY A 85 -1.63 3.00 2.70
N ARG A 86 -2.34 3.16 3.82
CA ARG A 86 -2.62 4.47 4.43
C ARG A 86 -2.27 4.43 5.92
N PRO A 87 -1.22 5.13 6.34
CA PRO A 87 -0.81 5.20 7.74
C PRO A 87 -1.94 5.60 8.70
N ASP A 88 -2.80 6.52 8.29
CA ASP A 88 -3.97 6.99 9.04
C ASP A 88 -5.06 5.90 9.30
N THR A 89 -4.97 4.75 8.65
CA THR A 89 -5.88 3.60 8.87
C THR A 89 -5.24 2.44 9.63
N VAL A 90 -3.95 2.55 9.95
CA VAL A 90 -3.20 1.53 10.68
C VAL A 90 -3.47 1.65 12.17
N THR A 91 -3.95 0.58 12.78
CA THR A 91 -4.13 0.48 14.23
C THR A 91 -3.50 -0.80 14.76
N LYS A 92 -3.21 -0.82 16.06
CA LYS A 92 -2.62 -1.99 16.71
C LYS A 92 -3.48 -3.24 16.55
N GLU A 93 -4.79 -3.10 16.74
CA GLU A 93 -5.75 -4.19 16.63
C GLU A 93 -5.73 -4.82 15.23
N LYS A 94 -5.71 -3.99 14.18
CA LYS A 94 -5.62 -4.47 12.80
C LYS A 94 -4.29 -5.15 12.50
N LEU A 95 -3.18 -4.60 12.97
CA LEU A 95 -1.87 -5.21 12.81
C LEU A 95 -1.77 -6.56 13.53
N GLU A 96 -2.34 -6.67 14.73
CA GLU A 96 -2.41 -7.92 15.48
C GLU A 96 -3.26 -8.97 14.74
N VAL A 97 -4.39 -8.56 14.13
CA VAL A 97 -5.20 -9.44 13.26
C VAL A 97 -4.37 -9.91 12.07
N ILE A 98 -3.77 -9.00 11.32
CA ILE A 98 -2.96 -9.32 10.13
C ILE A 98 -1.84 -10.30 10.50
N LYS A 99 -1.17 -10.06 11.61
CA LYS A 99 -0.08 -10.91 12.09
C LYS A 99 -0.56 -12.29 12.51
N ARG A 100 -1.63 -12.35 13.31
CA ARG A 100 -2.24 -13.60 13.79
C ARG A 100 -2.77 -14.47 12.64
N MET A 101 -3.29 -13.85 11.59
CA MET A 101 -3.80 -14.51 10.40
C MET A 101 -2.71 -14.98 9.42
N GLY A 102 -1.43 -14.82 9.79
CA GLY A 102 -0.30 -15.43 9.10
C GLY A 102 0.36 -14.57 8.03
N ALA A 103 0.01 -13.29 7.91
CA ALA A 103 0.70 -12.42 6.97
C ALA A 103 2.21 -12.31 7.34
N SER A 104 3.06 -12.60 6.35
CA SER A 104 4.53 -12.55 6.48
C SER A 104 5.09 -11.16 6.16
N ARG A 105 4.36 -10.38 5.36
CA ARG A 105 4.76 -9.05 4.88
C ARG A 105 3.61 -8.05 5.01
N ILE A 106 3.95 -6.81 5.33
CA ILE A 106 3.00 -5.69 5.31
C ILE A 106 3.56 -4.56 4.45
N SER A 107 2.68 -3.83 3.75
CA SER A 107 3.08 -2.67 2.95
C SER A 107 2.53 -1.39 3.55
N ILE A 108 3.40 -0.47 3.98
CA ILE A 108 3.05 0.84 4.52
C ILE A 108 3.52 1.90 3.54
N ASN A 109 2.59 2.58 2.86
CA ASN A 109 2.85 3.33 1.64
C ASN A 109 2.66 4.84 1.82
N PRO A 110 3.69 5.59 2.26
CA PRO A 110 3.60 7.04 2.40
C PRO A 110 3.45 7.75 1.05
N GLN A 111 4.05 7.26 0.00
CA GLN A 111 4.26 7.85 -1.32
C GLN A 111 5.33 8.96 -1.33
N THR A 112 5.41 9.78 -0.31
CA THR A 112 6.43 10.78 0.00
C THR A 112 6.43 11.08 1.50
N MET A 113 7.52 11.61 2.01
CA MET A 113 7.62 12.11 3.40
C MET A 113 7.53 13.63 3.46
N ASN A 114 7.00 14.28 2.42
CA ASN A 114 6.73 15.71 2.37
C ASN A 114 5.24 15.98 2.57
N ASP A 115 4.87 16.59 3.70
CA ASP A 115 3.48 16.83 4.09
C ASP A 115 2.72 17.76 3.14
N GLU A 116 3.41 18.74 2.51
CA GLU A 116 2.78 19.62 1.53
C GLU A 116 2.43 18.84 0.24
N VAL A 117 3.35 17.98 -0.20
CA VAL A 117 3.10 17.11 -1.37
C VAL A 117 1.98 16.11 -1.07
N LEU A 118 1.94 15.51 0.13
CA LEU A 118 0.84 14.64 0.57
C LEU A 118 -0.51 15.36 0.50
N LYS A 119 -0.58 16.59 0.98
CA LYS A 119 -1.76 17.42 0.89
C LYS A 119 -2.18 17.72 -0.55
N ASN A 120 -1.22 18.04 -1.43
CA ASN A 120 -1.47 18.31 -2.84
C ASN A 120 -2.08 17.11 -3.58
N ILE A 121 -1.67 15.90 -3.24
CA ILE A 121 -2.22 14.66 -3.82
C ILE A 121 -3.45 14.12 -3.09
N GLY A 122 -3.98 14.87 -2.13
CA GLY A 122 -5.19 14.51 -1.38
C GLY A 122 -5.00 13.34 -0.41
N ARG A 123 -3.80 13.19 0.14
CA ARG A 123 -3.54 12.30 1.28
C ARG A 123 -3.67 13.10 2.57
N LYS A 124 -4.27 12.48 3.60
CA LYS A 124 -4.55 13.15 4.88
C LYS A 124 -3.50 12.89 5.95
N HIS A 125 -2.75 11.80 5.81
CA HIS A 125 -1.70 11.45 6.77
C HIS A 125 -0.46 12.34 6.59
N THR A 126 0.37 12.37 7.62
CA THR A 126 1.65 13.06 7.66
C THR A 126 2.81 12.08 7.61
N ALA A 127 4.01 12.61 7.39
CA ALA A 127 5.24 11.83 7.47
C ALA A 127 5.45 11.26 8.89
N GLU A 128 5.10 12.01 9.94
CA GLU A 128 5.17 11.54 11.33
C GLU A 128 4.22 10.37 11.59
N GLU A 129 3.00 10.42 11.07
CA GLU A 129 2.04 9.30 11.14
C GLU A 129 2.55 8.06 10.40
N THR A 130 3.28 8.23 9.30
CA THR A 130 3.96 7.12 8.61
C THR A 130 5.02 6.49 9.50
N GLU A 131 5.88 7.28 10.12
CA GLU A 131 6.90 6.80 11.05
C GLU A 131 6.29 6.09 12.25
N ALA A 132 5.17 6.62 12.77
CA ALA A 132 4.44 5.99 13.86
C ALA A 132 3.84 4.64 13.45
N ALA A 133 3.26 4.54 12.24
CA ALA A 133 2.73 3.29 11.70
C ALA A 133 3.83 2.23 11.51
N PHE A 134 5.02 2.64 11.07
CA PHE A 134 6.19 1.76 10.97
C PHE A 134 6.62 1.22 12.33
N ARG A 135 6.79 2.10 13.33
CA ARG A 135 7.13 1.69 14.70
C ARG A 135 6.11 0.71 15.26
N LEU A 136 4.83 1.02 15.09
CA LEU A 136 3.74 0.16 15.55
C LEU A 136 3.76 -1.22 14.86
N ALA A 137 4.05 -1.28 13.56
CA ALA A 137 4.18 -2.55 12.84
C ALA A 137 5.37 -3.37 13.37
N ARG A 138 6.51 -2.74 13.67
CA ARG A 138 7.65 -3.40 14.31
C ARG A 138 7.31 -3.93 15.70
N GLU A 139 6.60 -3.16 16.52
CA GLU A 139 6.13 -3.59 17.85
C GLU A 139 5.17 -4.78 17.76
N CYS A 140 4.33 -4.85 16.72
CA CYS A 140 3.48 -6.00 16.42
C CYS A 140 4.25 -7.20 15.81
N GLY A 141 5.58 -7.10 15.66
CA GLY A 141 6.46 -8.20 15.26
C GLY A 141 6.56 -8.42 13.76
N PHE A 142 6.22 -7.42 12.92
CA PHE A 142 6.50 -7.48 11.48
C PHE A 142 7.99 -7.28 11.22
N LYS A 143 8.60 -8.27 10.55
CA LYS A 143 10.01 -8.26 10.16
C LYS A 143 10.21 -7.99 8.66
N ASN A 144 9.13 -7.94 7.90
CA ASN A 144 9.14 -7.63 6.47
C ASN A 144 8.12 -6.53 6.20
N ILE A 145 8.62 -5.31 6.07
CA ILE A 145 7.81 -4.12 5.77
C ILE A 145 8.26 -3.55 4.44
N ASN A 146 7.33 -3.48 3.50
CA ASN A 146 7.52 -2.78 2.23
C ASN A 146 7.06 -1.33 2.34
N THR A 147 7.65 -0.47 1.55
CA THR A 147 7.27 0.92 1.42
C THR A 147 7.19 1.33 -0.04
N ASP A 148 6.06 1.91 -0.45
CA ASP A 148 5.92 2.47 -1.80
C ASP A 148 6.10 3.99 -1.77
N LEU A 149 6.91 4.48 -2.71
CA LEU A 149 7.17 5.88 -2.99
C LEU A 149 6.79 6.22 -4.42
N ILE A 150 6.46 7.48 -4.68
CA ILE A 150 6.17 7.96 -6.03
C ILE A 150 7.08 9.15 -6.36
N ALA A 151 7.93 8.98 -7.35
CA ALA A 151 8.74 10.04 -7.92
C ALA A 151 7.90 10.91 -8.88
N GLY A 152 8.11 12.22 -8.84
CA GLY A 152 7.43 13.17 -9.73
C GLY A 152 6.04 13.59 -9.29
N LEU A 153 5.71 13.48 -8.00
CA LEU A 153 4.46 14.00 -7.46
C LEU A 153 4.36 15.53 -7.61
N PRO A 154 3.15 16.09 -7.82
CA PRO A 154 2.95 17.53 -7.93
C PRO A 154 3.47 18.32 -6.73
N GLY A 155 4.37 19.26 -6.98
CA GLY A 155 5.00 20.07 -5.94
C GLY A 155 6.20 19.39 -5.25
N ASP A 156 6.52 18.14 -5.62
CA ASP A 156 7.75 17.51 -5.16
C ASP A 156 8.96 17.99 -5.98
N THR A 157 10.12 17.97 -5.36
CA THR A 157 11.40 18.37 -5.98
C THR A 157 12.43 17.28 -5.76
N PRO A 158 13.49 17.18 -6.58
CA PRO A 158 14.58 16.23 -6.34
C PRO A 158 15.16 16.33 -4.92
N GLU A 159 15.30 17.54 -4.38
CA GLU A 159 15.79 17.75 -3.01
C GLU A 159 14.82 17.20 -1.95
N SER A 160 13.51 17.48 -2.09
CA SER A 160 12.47 16.97 -1.21
C SER A 160 12.37 15.44 -1.29
N PHE A 161 12.52 14.88 -2.48
CA PHE A 161 12.51 13.44 -2.69
C PHE A 161 13.74 12.75 -2.09
N LYS A 162 14.92 13.36 -2.14
CA LYS A 162 16.13 12.90 -1.43
C LYS A 162 15.86 12.79 0.07
N ASN A 163 15.29 13.84 0.67
CA ASN A 163 14.91 13.81 2.08
C ASN A 163 13.88 12.70 2.37
N THR A 164 12.95 12.44 1.45
CA THR A 164 12.01 11.31 1.56
C THR A 164 12.76 9.97 1.62
N ILE A 165 13.72 9.74 0.73
CA ILE A 165 14.55 8.52 0.73
C ILE A 165 15.32 8.37 2.04
N ASP A 166 15.98 9.44 2.50
CA ASP A 166 16.77 9.42 3.74
C ASP A 166 15.89 9.06 4.96
N ARG A 167 14.69 9.65 5.07
CA ARG A 167 13.74 9.36 6.14
C ARG A 167 13.23 7.93 6.07
N VAL A 168 12.94 7.41 4.88
CA VAL A 168 12.50 6.02 4.67
C VAL A 168 13.61 5.05 5.04
N LEU A 169 14.86 5.31 4.64
CA LEU A 169 15.99 4.47 5.01
C LEU A 169 16.22 4.42 6.53
N ALA A 170 15.98 5.53 7.23
CA ALA A 170 16.08 5.57 8.70
C ALA A 170 15.02 4.67 9.39
N LEU A 171 13.93 4.29 8.72
CA LEU A 171 12.93 3.33 9.19
C LEU A 171 13.34 1.87 8.97
N CYS A 172 14.43 1.63 8.23
CA CYS A 172 14.96 0.30 7.91
C CYS A 172 13.89 -0.64 7.31
N PRO A 173 13.21 -0.29 6.21
CA PRO A 173 12.31 -1.21 5.53
C PRO A 173 13.12 -2.35 4.87
N GLU A 174 12.52 -3.52 4.70
CA GLU A 174 13.13 -4.64 3.98
C GLU A 174 13.00 -4.51 2.46
N SER A 175 12.03 -3.74 1.99
CA SER A 175 11.91 -3.40 0.56
C SER A 175 11.31 -2.02 0.36
N VAL A 176 11.73 -1.36 -0.71
CA VAL A 176 11.21 -0.06 -1.13
C VAL A 176 10.85 -0.15 -2.62
N THR A 177 9.62 0.19 -2.96
CA THR A 177 9.19 0.28 -4.34
C THR A 177 9.07 1.75 -4.74
N VAL A 178 9.81 2.17 -5.75
CA VAL A 178 9.74 3.54 -6.28
C VAL A 178 9.04 3.53 -7.62
N HIS A 179 7.87 4.16 -7.67
CA HIS A 179 7.09 4.33 -8.88
C HIS A 179 7.34 5.71 -9.50
N SER A 180 7.53 5.78 -10.82
CA SER A 180 7.37 7.05 -11.53
C SER A 180 5.88 7.40 -11.64
N LEU A 181 5.52 8.64 -11.35
CA LEU A 181 4.15 9.11 -11.53
C LEU A 181 3.74 8.96 -13.00
N SER A 182 2.68 8.21 -13.22
CA SER A 182 2.02 8.10 -14.53
C SER A 182 0.65 8.73 -14.47
N MET A 183 0.42 9.75 -15.30
CA MET A 183 -0.86 10.46 -15.37
C MET A 183 -1.93 9.54 -15.97
N LYS A 184 -2.85 9.06 -15.14
CA LYS A 184 -3.96 8.22 -15.57
C LYS A 184 -5.12 9.08 -16.06
N ARG A 185 -5.73 8.72 -17.19
CA ARG A 185 -6.81 9.50 -17.84
C ARG A 185 -7.99 9.84 -16.91
N SER A 186 -8.34 8.92 -16.00
CA SER A 186 -9.44 9.06 -15.06
C SER A 186 -9.04 9.64 -13.70
N SER A 187 -7.76 10.00 -13.50
CA SER A 187 -7.32 10.61 -12.24
C SER A 187 -7.73 12.08 -12.15
N THR A 188 -8.07 12.54 -10.95
CA THR A 188 -8.39 13.96 -10.71
C THR A 188 -7.20 14.86 -11.05
N LEU A 189 -5.99 14.37 -10.88
CA LEU A 189 -4.78 15.10 -11.21
C LEU A 189 -4.71 15.45 -12.70
N ASN A 190 -5.06 14.50 -13.58
CA ASN A 190 -5.08 14.71 -15.03
C ASN A 190 -6.22 15.64 -15.45
N THR A 191 -7.40 15.48 -14.85
CA THR A 191 -8.58 16.27 -15.23
C THR A 191 -8.51 17.71 -14.73
N SER A 192 -7.70 18.02 -13.73
CA SER A 192 -7.53 19.38 -13.20
C SER A 192 -6.72 20.31 -14.10
N GLY A 193 -5.85 19.76 -14.97
CA GLY A 193 -4.97 20.54 -15.86
C GLY A 193 -3.95 21.43 -15.15
N LEU A 194 -3.80 21.27 -13.83
CA LEU A 194 -2.98 22.15 -12.98
C LEU A 194 -1.46 21.89 -13.10
N PHE A 195 -1.07 20.72 -13.64
CA PHE A 195 0.32 20.29 -13.63
C PHE A 195 0.81 19.89 -15.02
N PRO A 196 1.79 20.59 -15.62
CA PRO A 196 2.35 20.27 -16.93
C PRO A 196 3.15 18.95 -16.91
N GLU A 197 2.74 17.99 -17.71
CA GLU A 197 3.35 16.64 -17.78
C GLU A 197 4.87 16.66 -18.10
N ALA A 198 5.31 17.59 -18.97
CA ALA A 198 6.69 17.65 -19.43
C ALA A 198 7.69 18.02 -18.31
N GLN A 199 7.31 18.88 -17.38
CA GLN A 199 8.17 19.27 -16.27
C GLN A 199 8.26 18.19 -15.19
N MET A 200 7.19 17.42 -15.02
CA MET A 200 7.13 16.33 -14.05
C MET A 200 7.99 15.14 -14.48
N GLY A 201 8.07 14.87 -15.78
CA GLY A 201 8.82 13.72 -16.29
C GLY A 201 10.33 13.81 -16.10
N ALA A 202 10.94 14.96 -16.33
CA ALA A 202 12.37 15.17 -16.14
C ALA A 202 12.78 15.05 -14.66
N ALA A 203 12.04 15.71 -13.77
CA ALA A 203 12.27 15.61 -12.33
C ALA A 203 12.07 14.18 -11.81
N ALA A 204 11.04 13.47 -12.29
CA ALA A 204 10.80 12.08 -11.91
C ALA A 204 11.95 11.15 -12.31
N ALA A 205 12.54 11.34 -13.48
CA ALA A 205 13.68 10.55 -13.94
C ALA A 205 14.90 10.73 -13.01
N GLU A 206 15.23 11.98 -12.66
CA GLU A 206 16.30 12.29 -11.70
C GLU A 206 16.05 11.66 -10.33
N MET A 207 14.81 11.75 -9.84
CA MET A 207 14.42 11.15 -8.56
C MET A 207 14.57 9.62 -8.56
N VAL A 208 14.14 8.95 -9.64
CA VAL A 208 14.26 7.49 -9.76
C VAL A 208 15.72 7.07 -9.83
N GLU A 209 16.55 7.73 -10.63
CA GLU A 209 17.99 7.44 -10.72
C GLU A 209 18.69 7.63 -9.37
N PHE A 210 18.33 8.68 -8.62
CA PHE A 210 18.84 8.90 -7.27
C PHE A 210 18.40 7.78 -6.32
N ALA A 211 17.11 7.41 -6.35
CA ALA A 211 16.59 6.35 -5.49
C ALA A 211 17.27 5.01 -5.78
N GLU A 212 17.39 4.61 -7.04
CA GLU A 212 18.05 3.37 -7.46
C GLU A 212 19.46 3.27 -6.86
N LYS A 213 20.30 4.26 -7.12
CA LYS A 213 21.68 4.30 -6.59
C LYS A 213 21.74 4.27 -5.07
N THR A 214 20.83 4.98 -4.40
CA THR A 214 20.85 5.10 -2.94
C THR A 214 20.37 3.83 -2.27
N LEU A 215 19.30 3.22 -2.80
CA LEU A 215 18.72 1.98 -2.26
C LEU A 215 19.66 0.79 -2.51
N GLU A 216 20.27 0.70 -3.69
CA GLU A 216 21.30 -0.33 -3.97
C GLU A 216 22.48 -0.22 -3.01
N ASN A 217 23.00 0.99 -2.76
CA ASN A 217 24.08 1.20 -1.79
C ASN A 217 23.68 0.85 -0.36
N ALA A 218 22.40 0.95 -0.02
CA ALA A 218 21.86 0.52 1.27
C ALA A 218 21.54 -0.99 1.33
N GLY A 219 21.69 -1.73 0.23
CA GLY A 219 21.39 -3.16 0.14
C GLY A 219 19.90 -3.47 0.09
N ILE A 220 19.09 -2.51 -0.34
CA ILE A 220 17.63 -2.65 -0.51
C ILE A 220 17.35 -2.81 -2.01
N TYR A 221 16.65 -3.90 -2.38
CA TYR A 221 16.33 -4.26 -3.76
C TYR A 221 14.83 -4.33 -3.98
#